data_f819d6e85dce4a312c226657f8c0bcf8
#
_entry.id   f819d6e85dce4a312c226657f8c0bcf8
#
_cell.length_a   1.000
_cell.length_b   1.000
_cell.length_c   1.000
_cell.angle_alpha   90.00
_cell.angle_beta   90.00
_cell.angle_gamma   90.00
#
_symmetry.space_group_name_H-M   'P 1'
#
loop_
_entity.id
_entity.type
_entity.pdbx_description
1 polymer ?
#
loop_
_entity_poly.entity_id
_entity_poly.type
_entity_poly.pdbx_seq_one_letter_code
_entity_poly.pdbx_strand_id
1 'polypeptide(L)'
;MRWDDVNARARGLATHLLDRGALAGLATAPDWPAFISRITSLGYPLDLSGGAMVDPPAFDRAVSLVAAGRLNLLGRWLAKREAVLAVVLEDEERRTVRALLRGAAQGASPGARLRAVMPTPHLPFRVLERLARASSVPELVRDLVKLGHPAGRALQEVLRHATAPDLRSLEWSLSRLFSERAIRLARPGGPVVRRFAAELVDQENVWTLLLAAPLDGGASADQDFLPGGARLTCQEFSRLRVERDSERLLRELRALLKGTALGQALAADPLDLPALEPRAAAARIAWLRGVSRRDPLGPAVVLAVMERIRAEARALRAIAWGVAFGAPASTLAQLIREAA
;
A
#
# COMPACT_ATOMS: atom_id res chain seq x y z
N MET A 1 2.59 -27.16 7.57
CA MET A 1 1.23 -26.63 7.33
C MET A 1 0.94 -26.77 5.85
N ARG A 2 -0.13 -27.46 5.45
CA ARG A 2 -0.44 -27.70 4.03
C ARG A 2 -1.14 -26.46 3.45
N TRP A 3 -0.78 -26.07 2.23
CA TRP A 3 -1.30 -24.88 1.53
C TRP A 3 -2.06 -25.22 0.24
N ASP A 4 -2.13 -26.50 -0.12
CA ASP A 4 -2.68 -27.01 -1.37
C ASP A 4 -4.12 -26.52 -1.63
N ASP A 5 -4.98 -26.61 -0.64
CA ASP A 5 -6.38 -26.18 -0.69
C ASP A 5 -6.52 -24.66 -0.93
N VAL A 6 -5.78 -23.85 -0.15
CA VAL A 6 -5.86 -22.39 -0.26
C VAL A 6 -5.18 -21.90 -1.54
N ASN A 7 -4.05 -22.53 -1.92
CA ASN A 7 -3.33 -22.16 -3.14
C ASN A 7 -4.16 -22.45 -4.40
N ALA A 8 -4.90 -23.55 -4.43
CA ALA A 8 -5.81 -23.86 -5.54
C ALA A 8 -6.90 -22.78 -5.68
N ARG A 9 -7.55 -22.42 -4.56
CA ARG A 9 -8.58 -21.39 -4.53
C ARG A 9 -8.01 -20.00 -4.86
N ALA A 10 -6.83 -19.67 -4.34
CA ALA A 10 -6.16 -18.41 -4.65
C ALA A 10 -5.81 -18.29 -6.14
N ARG A 11 -5.34 -19.36 -6.78
CA ARG A 11 -5.12 -19.40 -8.23
C ARG A 11 -6.42 -19.22 -9.01
N GLY A 12 -7.51 -19.88 -8.60
CA GLY A 12 -8.84 -19.66 -9.17
C GLY A 12 -9.28 -18.21 -9.04
N LEU A 13 -9.14 -17.59 -7.87
CA LEU A 13 -9.45 -16.17 -7.68
C LEU A 13 -8.59 -15.26 -8.60
N ALA A 14 -7.33 -15.63 -8.80
CA ALA A 14 -6.40 -14.86 -9.63
C ALA A 14 -6.75 -14.85 -11.13
N THR A 15 -7.57 -15.81 -11.62
CA THR A 15 -8.06 -15.79 -13.01
C THR A 15 -9.12 -14.73 -13.26
N HIS A 16 -9.73 -14.19 -12.21
CA HIS A 16 -10.70 -13.09 -12.27
C HIS A 16 -10.06 -11.70 -12.10
N LEU A 17 -8.74 -11.63 -11.96
CA LEU A 17 -8.02 -10.36 -11.96
C LEU A 17 -7.73 -9.91 -13.38
N LEU A 18 -7.89 -8.62 -13.63
CA LEU A 18 -7.55 -8.03 -14.92
C LEU A 18 -6.05 -8.20 -15.21
N ASP A 19 -5.76 -8.61 -16.42
CA ASP A 19 -4.38 -8.68 -16.88
C ASP A 19 -3.90 -7.31 -17.41
N ARG A 20 -2.62 -7.25 -17.79
CA ARG A 20 -2.02 -6.03 -18.31
C ARG A 20 -2.68 -5.55 -19.62
N GLY A 21 -3.12 -6.48 -20.46
CA GLY A 21 -3.78 -6.14 -21.72
C GLY A 21 -5.12 -5.47 -21.49
N ALA A 22 -5.93 -6.01 -20.57
CA ALA A 22 -7.21 -5.44 -20.17
C ALA A 22 -7.03 -4.04 -19.54
N LEU A 23 -6.06 -3.86 -18.62
CA LEU A 23 -5.76 -2.56 -18.04
C LEU A 23 -5.29 -1.54 -19.10
N ALA A 24 -4.44 -1.96 -20.05
CA ALA A 24 -4.02 -1.11 -21.16
C ALA A 24 -5.18 -0.71 -22.07
N GLY A 25 -6.10 -1.63 -22.34
CA GLY A 25 -7.33 -1.35 -23.08
C GLY A 25 -8.23 -0.32 -22.39
N LEU A 26 -8.32 -0.36 -21.06
CA LEU A 26 -9.05 0.64 -20.26
C LEU A 26 -8.38 2.02 -20.32
N ALA A 27 -7.06 2.08 -20.30
CA ALA A 27 -6.29 3.33 -20.35
C ALA A 27 -6.41 4.09 -21.70
N THR A 28 -6.84 3.41 -22.75
CA THR A 28 -7.11 4.02 -24.05
C THR A 28 -8.56 4.48 -24.24
N ALA A 29 -9.37 4.45 -23.18
CA ALA A 29 -10.74 4.96 -23.25
C ALA A 29 -10.72 6.47 -23.53
N PRO A 30 -11.48 6.96 -24.53
CA PRO A 30 -11.46 8.37 -24.90
C PRO A 30 -12.12 9.28 -23.87
N ASP A 31 -13.06 8.75 -23.11
CA ASP A 31 -13.85 9.47 -22.12
C ASP A 31 -14.36 8.53 -21.01
N TRP A 32 -15.00 9.12 -20.02
CA TRP A 32 -15.56 8.41 -18.88
C TRP A 32 -16.65 7.39 -19.24
N PRO A 33 -17.65 7.70 -20.08
CA PRO A 33 -18.64 6.74 -20.52
C PRO A 33 -18.04 5.52 -21.21
N ALA A 34 -17.07 5.71 -22.11
CA ALA A 34 -16.37 4.63 -22.79
C ALA A 34 -15.56 3.78 -21.82
N PHE A 35 -14.92 4.40 -20.81
CA PHE A 35 -14.23 3.67 -19.75
C PHE A 35 -15.19 2.77 -18.96
N ILE A 36 -16.35 3.29 -18.52
CA ILE A 36 -17.35 2.52 -17.79
C ILE A 36 -17.90 1.38 -18.66
N SER A 37 -18.21 1.63 -19.93
CA SER A 37 -18.67 0.60 -20.85
C SER A 37 -17.64 -0.53 -21.01
N ARG A 38 -16.36 -0.21 -21.17
CA ARG A 38 -15.29 -1.20 -21.31
C ARG A 38 -15.09 -2.04 -20.07
N ILE A 39 -15.06 -1.44 -18.87
CA ILE A 39 -14.86 -2.21 -17.64
C ILE A 39 -16.04 -3.11 -17.33
N THR A 40 -17.25 -2.67 -17.67
CA THR A 40 -18.47 -3.48 -17.58
C THR A 40 -18.41 -4.69 -18.53
N SER A 41 -17.98 -4.47 -19.78
CA SER A 41 -17.82 -5.56 -20.76
C SER A 41 -16.75 -6.59 -20.38
N LEU A 42 -15.76 -6.18 -19.58
CA LEU A 42 -14.78 -7.11 -18.99
C LEU A 42 -15.34 -7.94 -17.81
N GLY A 43 -16.60 -7.72 -17.42
CA GLY A 43 -17.23 -8.44 -16.32
C GLY A 43 -16.64 -8.10 -14.95
N TYR A 44 -16.02 -6.93 -14.80
CA TYR A 44 -15.50 -6.52 -13.49
C TYR A 44 -16.68 -6.35 -12.51
N PRO A 45 -16.64 -6.95 -11.31
CA PRO A 45 -17.80 -7.09 -10.43
C PRO A 45 -18.12 -5.78 -9.66
N LEU A 46 -18.41 -4.71 -10.39
CA LEU A 46 -18.86 -3.46 -9.82
C LEU A 46 -20.35 -3.56 -9.47
N ASP A 47 -20.70 -3.18 -8.25
CA ASP A 47 -22.08 -2.95 -7.90
C ASP A 47 -22.49 -1.55 -8.38
N LEU A 48 -23.09 -1.49 -9.55
CA LEU A 48 -23.59 -0.27 -10.18
C LEU A 48 -25.12 -0.13 -10.06
N SER A 49 -25.74 -0.87 -9.12
CA SER A 49 -27.19 -0.99 -8.99
C SER A 49 -27.94 0.30 -8.62
N GLY A 50 -27.23 1.41 -8.43
CA GLY A 50 -27.84 2.71 -8.08
C GLY A 50 -28.51 3.48 -9.22
N GLY A 51 -28.52 2.99 -10.47
CA GLY A 51 -29.19 3.62 -11.62
C GLY A 51 -28.70 5.03 -12.01
N ALA A 52 -27.87 5.65 -11.21
CA ALA A 52 -27.24 6.93 -11.48
C ALA A 52 -25.95 6.71 -12.29
N MET A 53 -25.64 7.68 -13.14
CA MET A 53 -24.37 7.68 -13.88
C MET A 53 -23.21 7.59 -12.88
N VAL A 54 -22.44 6.49 -12.93
CA VAL A 54 -21.33 6.25 -11.99
C VAL A 54 -20.29 7.35 -12.18
N ASP A 55 -20.11 8.17 -11.16
CA ASP A 55 -19.04 9.18 -11.14
C ASP A 55 -17.69 8.57 -10.68
N PRO A 56 -16.57 9.24 -10.94
CA PRO A 56 -15.25 8.74 -10.56
C PRO A 56 -15.10 8.43 -9.05
N PRO A 57 -15.66 9.21 -8.11
CA PRO A 57 -15.66 8.86 -6.68
C PRO A 57 -16.42 7.57 -6.35
N ALA A 58 -17.59 7.35 -6.95
CA ALA A 58 -18.37 6.12 -6.76
C ALA A 58 -17.64 4.90 -7.32
N PHE A 59 -16.99 5.05 -8.48
CA PHE A 59 -16.13 4.03 -9.07
C PHE A 59 -14.95 3.68 -8.16
N ASP A 60 -14.22 4.67 -7.65
CA ASP A 60 -13.09 4.49 -6.73
C ASP A 60 -13.48 3.68 -5.48
N ARG A 61 -14.64 4.04 -4.90
CA ARG A 61 -15.25 3.30 -3.78
C ARG A 61 -15.58 1.86 -4.17
N ALA A 62 -16.21 1.63 -5.32
CA ALA A 62 -16.60 0.30 -5.77
C ALA A 62 -15.37 -0.61 -5.98
N VAL A 63 -14.31 -0.10 -6.61
CA VAL A 63 -13.03 -0.82 -6.77
C VAL A 63 -12.42 -1.18 -5.41
N SER A 64 -12.42 -0.26 -4.44
CA SER A 64 -11.92 -0.50 -3.10
C SER A 64 -12.71 -1.59 -2.37
N LEU A 65 -14.04 -1.61 -2.52
CA LEU A 65 -14.92 -2.65 -1.95
C LEU A 65 -14.69 -4.02 -2.60
N VAL A 66 -14.50 -4.07 -3.93
CA VAL A 66 -14.18 -5.31 -4.64
C VAL A 66 -12.84 -5.88 -4.16
N ALA A 67 -11.81 -5.05 -4.05
CA ALA A 67 -10.49 -5.48 -3.55
C ALA A 67 -10.58 -6.01 -2.11
N ALA A 68 -11.24 -5.26 -1.22
CA ALA A 68 -11.47 -5.68 0.16
C ALA A 68 -12.27 -7.00 0.24
N GLY A 69 -13.30 -7.15 -0.57
CA GLY A 69 -14.10 -8.38 -0.66
C GLY A 69 -13.25 -9.59 -1.05
N ARG A 70 -12.36 -9.45 -2.04
CA ARG A 70 -11.42 -10.50 -2.47
C ARG A 70 -10.39 -10.84 -1.37
N LEU A 71 -9.83 -9.86 -0.67
CA LEU A 71 -8.93 -10.09 0.46
C LEU A 71 -9.65 -10.77 1.62
N ASN A 72 -10.88 -10.36 1.95
CA ASN A 72 -11.69 -11.00 2.97
C ASN A 72 -12.06 -12.45 2.61
N LEU A 73 -12.30 -12.74 1.32
CA LEU A 73 -12.54 -14.10 0.84
C LEU A 73 -11.30 -14.98 1.04
N LEU A 74 -10.11 -14.48 0.69
CA LEU A 74 -8.85 -15.16 0.99
C LEU A 74 -8.66 -15.36 2.49
N GLY A 75 -9.00 -14.39 3.32
CA GLY A 75 -8.95 -14.50 4.78
C GLY A 75 -9.78 -15.66 5.32
N ARG A 76 -10.99 -15.83 4.82
CA ARG A 76 -11.86 -16.97 5.20
C ARG A 76 -11.26 -18.33 4.84
N TRP A 77 -10.51 -18.42 3.74
CA TRP A 77 -9.85 -19.65 3.33
C TRP A 77 -8.55 -19.94 4.09
N LEU A 78 -7.91 -18.91 4.63
CA LEU A 78 -6.65 -19.04 5.35
C LEU A 78 -6.81 -19.73 6.71
N ALA A 79 -7.94 -19.59 7.39
CA ALA A 79 -8.19 -20.15 8.71
C ALA A 79 -7.00 -19.94 9.67
N LYS A 80 -6.35 -20.99 10.17
CA LYS A 80 -5.18 -20.92 11.08
C LYS A 80 -3.89 -20.35 10.46
N ARG A 81 -3.92 -19.90 9.17
CA ARG A 81 -2.77 -19.33 8.43
C ARG A 81 -2.86 -17.81 8.34
N GLU A 82 -3.55 -17.18 9.27
CA GLU A 82 -3.90 -15.74 9.28
C GLU A 82 -2.68 -14.80 9.19
N ALA A 83 -1.50 -15.24 9.64
CA ALA A 83 -0.28 -14.41 9.60
C ALA A 83 0.02 -13.83 8.21
N VAL A 84 -0.33 -14.53 7.13
CA VAL A 84 -0.12 -14.07 5.75
C VAL A 84 -0.99 -12.86 5.45
N LEU A 85 -2.28 -12.93 5.77
CA LEU A 85 -3.21 -11.83 5.57
C LEU A 85 -2.97 -10.70 6.56
N ALA A 86 -2.66 -11.02 7.81
CA ALA A 86 -2.48 -10.04 8.87
C ALA A 86 -1.42 -8.98 8.51
N VAL A 87 -0.29 -9.37 7.92
CA VAL A 87 0.75 -8.42 7.48
C VAL A 87 0.24 -7.52 6.35
N VAL A 88 -0.50 -8.07 5.40
CA VAL A 88 -1.07 -7.30 4.28
C VAL A 88 -2.11 -6.31 4.78
N LEU A 89 -3.00 -6.73 5.68
CA LEU A 89 -4.02 -5.84 6.25
C LEU A 89 -3.41 -4.76 7.13
N GLU A 90 -2.36 -5.07 7.90
CA GLU A 90 -1.65 -4.09 8.73
C GLU A 90 -1.06 -2.96 7.86
N ASP A 91 -0.48 -3.31 6.69
CA ASP A 91 0.02 -2.31 5.74
C ASP A 91 -1.12 -1.46 5.12
N GLU A 92 -2.26 -2.06 4.79
CA GLU A 92 -3.42 -1.33 4.29
C GLU A 92 -4.03 -0.40 5.35
N GLU A 93 -4.13 -0.84 6.59
CA GLU A 93 -4.62 0.00 7.70
C GLU A 93 -3.69 1.18 7.94
N ARG A 94 -2.37 0.97 7.93
CA ARG A 94 -1.38 2.03 8.01
C ARG A 94 -1.56 3.07 6.89
N ARG A 95 -1.71 2.62 5.64
CA ARG A 95 -1.92 3.50 4.48
C ARG A 95 -3.23 4.29 4.60
N THR A 96 -4.28 3.62 5.01
CA THR A 96 -5.60 4.21 5.23
C THR A 96 -5.57 5.28 6.33
N VAL A 97 -4.98 4.97 7.49
CA VAL A 97 -4.86 5.94 8.60
C VAL A 97 -3.98 7.12 8.19
N ARG A 98 -2.86 6.88 7.48
CA ARG A 98 -2.00 7.95 6.93
C ARG A 98 -2.78 8.87 5.99
N ALA A 99 -3.58 8.33 5.08
CA ALA A 99 -4.40 9.12 4.16
C ALA A 99 -5.43 9.98 4.91
N LEU A 100 -6.09 9.42 5.92
CA LEU A 100 -7.02 10.15 6.77
C LEU A 100 -6.33 11.26 7.59
N LEU A 101 -5.13 11.00 8.15
CA LEU A 101 -4.34 12.01 8.86
C LEU A 101 -3.97 13.19 7.96
N ARG A 102 -3.43 12.88 6.76
CA ARG A 102 -3.08 13.92 5.76
C ARG A 102 -4.30 14.74 5.36
N GLY A 103 -5.40 14.07 5.06
CA GLY A 103 -6.64 14.75 4.69
C GLY A 103 -7.22 15.60 5.83
N ALA A 104 -7.12 15.16 7.08
CA ALA A 104 -7.54 15.94 8.24
C ALA A 104 -6.64 17.15 8.48
N ALA A 105 -5.33 17.00 8.34
CA ALA A 105 -4.36 18.09 8.48
C ALA A 105 -4.51 19.16 7.39
N GLN A 106 -4.89 18.75 6.18
CA GLN A 106 -5.09 19.64 5.03
C GLN A 106 -6.50 20.23 4.94
N GLY A 107 -7.41 19.90 5.86
CA GLY A 107 -8.81 20.33 5.77
C GLY A 107 -9.57 19.76 4.57
N ALA A 108 -9.12 18.63 3.99
CA ALA A 108 -9.77 18.02 2.85
C ALA A 108 -11.21 17.58 3.18
N SER A 109 -12.09 17.62 2.19
CA SER A 109 -13.48 17.16 2.36
C SER A 109 -13.55 15.66 2.72
N PRO A 110 -14.59 15.20 3.42
CA PRO A 110 -14.75 13.78 3.76
C PRO A 110 -14.66 12.86 2.54
N GLY A 111 -15.26 13.24 1.42
CA GLY A 111 -15.17 12.48 0.17
C GLY A 111 -13.76 12.41 -0.39
N ALA A 112 -12.99 13.51 -0.31
CA ALA A 112 -11.58 13.50 -0.74
C ALA A 112 -10.70 12.61 0.14
N ARG A 113 -10.97 12.55 1.47
CA ARG A 113 -10.24 11.67 2.41
C ARG A 113 -10.51 10.18 2.18
N LEU A 114 -11.68 9.85 1.65
CA LEU A 114 -12.06 8.48 1.33
C LEU A 114 -11.47 7.97 0.00
N ARG A 115 -10.87 8.86 -0.80
CA ARG A 115 -10.13 8.44 -1.98
C ARG A 115 -8.89 7.64 -1.56
N ALA A 116 -8.59 6.59 -2.31
CA ALA A 116 -7.43 5.75 -2.08
C ALA A 116 -7.40 4.99 -0.74
N VAL A 117 -8.46 4.97 0.06
CA VAL A 117 -8.58 4.10 1.23
C VAL A 117 -9.17 2.74 0.82
N MET A 118 -8.75 1.70 1.51
CA MET A 118 -9.31 0.35 1.35
C MET A 118 -9.88 -0.13 2.68
N PRO A 119 -11.15 -0.57 2.72
CA PRO A 119 -11.72 -1.09 3.95
C PRO A 119 -11.05 -2.41 4.35
N THR A 120 -10.89 -2.59 5.67
CA THR A 120 -10.40 -3.82 6.29
C THR A 120 -11.42 -4.33 7.31
N PRO A 121 -11.26 -5.54 7.85
CA PRO A 121 -12.13 -6.03 8.93
C PRO A 121 -12.17 -5.09 10.15
N HIS A 122 -11.05 -4.46 10.52
CA HIS A 122 -10.99 -3.53 11.65
C HIS A 122 -11.49 -2.12 11.30
N LEU A 123 -11.34 -1.71 10.03
CA LEU A 123 -11.78 -0.43 9.50
C LEU A 123 -12.77 -0.64 8.34
N PRO A 124 -13.97 -1.19 8.59
CA PRO A 124 -15.00 -1.34 7.56
C PRO A 124 -15.46 0.03 7.02
N PHE A 125 -16.00 0.06 5.80
CA PHE A 125 -16.27 1.29 5.07
C PHE A 125 -17.09 2.31 5.90
N ARG A 126 -18.14 1.87 6.62
CA ARG A 126 -18.94 2.72 7.51
C ARG A 126 -18.10 3.41 8.62
N VAL A 127 -17.04 2.74 9.09
CA VAL A 127 -16.12 3.31 10.07
C VAL A 127 -15.24 4.36 9.41
N LEU A 128 -14.73 4.06 8.20
CA LEU A 128 -13.95 5.01 7.41
C LEU A 128 -14.74 6.27 7.08
N GLU A 129 -16.01 6.16 6.72
CA GLU A 129 -16.90 7.31 6.50
C GLU A 129 -17.02 8.18 7.75
N ARG A 130 -17.14 7.58 8.94
CA ARG A 130 -17.16 8.32 10.20
C ARG A 130 -15.83 9.01 10.48
N LEU A 131 -14.71 8.31 10.35
CA LEU A 131 -13.38 8.86 10.56
C LEU A 131 -13.05 10.00 9.58
N ALA A 132 -13.51 9.89 8.32
CA ALA A 132 -13.31 10.92 7.31
C ALA A 132 -14.04 12.24 7.63
N ARG A 133 -15.08 12.22 8.47
CA ARG A 133 -15.83 13.40 8.91
C ARG A 133 -15.17 14.16 10.06
N ALA A 134 -14.13 13.61 10.69
CA ALA A 134 -13.42 14.30 11.76
C ALA A 134 -12.93 15.68 11.29
N SER A 135 -13.22 16.73 12.04
CA SER A 135 -12.92 18.12 11.68
C SER A 135 -11.43 18.45 11.81
N SER A 136 -10.69 17.66 12.59
CA SER A 136 -9.29 17.88 12.90
C SER A 136 -8.55 16.58 13.18
N VAL A 137 -7.20 16.64 13.15
CA VAL A 137 -6.35 15.50 13.52
C VAL A 137 -6.61 15.02 14.96
N PRO A 138 -6.71 15.88 15.99
CA PRO A 138 -7.04 15.42 17.34
C PRO A 138 -8.38 14.70 17.44
N GLU A 139 -9.39 15.12 16.69
CA GLU A 139 -10.68 14.44 16.65
C GLU A 139 -10.58 13.06 16.00
N LEU A 140 -9.90 12.96 14.86
CA LEU A 140 -9.61 11.70 14.19
C LEU A 140 -8.91 10.70 15.13
N VAL A 141 -7.88 11.16 15.83
CA VAL A 141 -7.12 10.33 16.78
C VAL A 141 -8.01 9.87 17.93
N ARG A 142 -8.83 10.75 18.48
CA ARG A 142 -9.80 10.42 19.55
C ARG A 142 -10.78 9.34 19.09
N ASP A 143 -11.25 9.42 17.85
CA ASP A 143 -12.18 8.42 17.31
C ASP A 143 -11.49 7.07 17.05
N LEU A 144 -10.24 7.06 16.61
CA LEU A 144 -9.43 5.84 16.52
C LEU A 144 -9.22 5.19 17.92
N VAL A 145 -9.00 6.00 18.95
CA VAL A 145 -8.91 5.51 20.35
C VAL A 145 -10.23 4.89 20.80
N LYS A 146 -11.37 5.55 20.56
CA LYS A 146 -12.70 5.02 20.91
C LYS A 146 -13.00 3.70 20.20
N LEU A 147 -12.49 3.51 18.99
CA LEU A 147 -12.58 2.25 18.24
C LEU A 147 -11.67 1.15 18.79
N GLY A 148 -10.78 1.45 19.73
CA GLY A 148 -9.75 0.52 20.17
C GLY A 148 -8.69 0.22 19.10
N HIS A 149 -8.61 1.03 18.03
CA HIS A 149 -7.64 0.80 16.97
C HIS A 149 -6.20 1.06 17.47
N PRO A 150 -5.24 0.18 17.18
CA PRO A 150 -3.86 0.30 17.71
C PRO A 150 -3.21 1.65 17.40
N ALA A 151 -3.43 2.19 16.20
CA ALA A 151 -2.92 3.50 15.81
C ALA A 151 -3.43 4.64 16.70
N GLY A 152 -4.65 4.52 17.25
CA GLY A 152 -5.23 5.56 18.10
C GLY A 152 -4.37 5.87 19.31
N ARG A 153 -3.88 4.84 20.03
CA ARG A 153 -3.00 5.02 21.20
C ARG A 153 -1.65 5.60 20.82
N ALA A 154 -1.01 5.09 19.77
CA ALA A 154 0.30 5.56 19.33
C ALA A 154 0.25 7.04 18.91
N LEU A 155 -0.77 7.44 18.16
CA LEU A 155 -0.97 8.82 17.72
C LEU A 155 -1.35 9.74 18.90
N GLN A 156 -2.17 9.26 19.85
CA GLN A 156 -2.53 10.01 21.04
C GLN A 156 -1.32 10.34 21.90
N GLU A 157 -0.35 9.43 21.97
CA GLU A 157 0.90 9.65 22.72
C GLU A 157 1.70 10.81 22.10
N VAL A 158 1.83 10.85 20.77
CA VAL A 158 2.46 11.98 20.08
C VAL A 158 1.75 13.29 20.38
N LEU A 159 0.40 13.31 20.34
CA LEU A 159 -0.38 14.51 20.62
C LEU A 159 -0.26 15.01 22.07
N ARG A 160 0.04 14.11 23.03
CA ARG A 160 0.22 14.49 24.44
C ARG A 160 1.59 15.09 24.73
N HIS A 161 2.64 14.61 24.06
CA HIS A 161 4.02 14.98 24.36
C HIS A 161 4.56 16.11 23.48
N ALA A 162 3.93 16.41 22.36
CA ALA A 162 4.36 17.49 21.49
C ALA A 162 3.56 18.76 21.75
N THR A 163 4.27 19.88 21.99
CA THR A 163 3.65 21.21 22.15
C THR A 163 2.93 21.63 20.85
N ALA A 164 3.46 21.25 19.70
CA ALA A 164 2.84 21.41 18.38
C ALA A 164 3.17 20.16 17.53
N PRO A 165 2.35 19.09 17.61
CA PRO A 165 2.62 17.89 16.87
C PRO A 165 2.46 18.15 15.36
N ASP A 166 3.53 17.93 14.61
CA ASP A 166 3.52 17.99 13.16
C ASP A 166 3.02 16.68 12.55
N LEU A 167 2.61 16.74 11.29
CA LEU A 167 2.13 15.58 10.56
C LEU A 167 3.21 14.51 10.41
N ARG A 168 4.48 14.91 10.28
CA ARG A 168 5.63 14.00 10.16
C ARG A 168 5.78 13.13 11.40
N SER A 169 5.73 13.70 12.60
CA SER A 169 5.83 12.95 13.86
C SER A 169 4.71 11.95 14.02
N LEU A 170 3.49 12.30 13.60
CA LEU A 170 2.34 11.39 13.60
C LEU A 170 2.52 10.24 12.59
N GLU A 171 2.94 10.54 11.37
CA GLU A 171 3.19 9.53 10.34
C GLU A 171 4.34 8.60 10.71
N TRP A 172 5.38 9.14 11.35
CA TRP A 172 6.50 8.33 11.84
C TRP A 172 6.05 7.38 12.95
N SER A 173 5.30 7.87 13.94
CA SER A 173 4.73 7.02 15.00
C SER A 173 3.85 5.89 14.43
N LEU A 174 3.04 6.21 13.41
CA LEU A 174 2.23 5.22 12.70
C LEU A 174 3.10 4.18 11.99
N SER A 175 4.18 4.60 11.31
CA SER A 175 5.10 3.68 10.61
C SER A 175 5.89 2.81 11.58
N ARG A 176 6.29 3.36 12.75
CA ARG A 176 6.94 2.60 13.81
C ARG A 176 6.02 1.52 14.37
N LEU A 177 4.79 1.88 14.70
CA LEU A 177 3.79 0.90 15.15
C LEU A 177 3.59 -0.21 14.10
N PHE A 178 3.47 0.16 12.82
CA PHE A 178 3.38 -0.79 11.71
C PHE A 178 4.58 -1.74 11.68
N SER A 179 5.80 -1.22 11.72
CA SER A 179 7.03 -2.03 11.68
C SER A 179 7.03 -3.08 12.79
N GLU A 180 6.79 -2.66 14.05
CA GLU A 180 6.76 -3.55 15.21
C GLU A 180 5.68 -4.63 15.09
N ARG A 181 4.50 -4.26 14.60
CA ARG A 181 3.36 -5.18 14.43
C ARG A 181 3.56 -6.12 13.25
N ALA A 182 4.00 -5.62 12.09
CA ALA A 182 4.21 -6.41 10.88
C ALA A 182 5.24 -7.53 11.13
N ILE A 183 6.37 -7.21 11.76
CA ILE A 183 7.41 -8.19 12.09
C ILE A 183 6.89 -9.24 13.08
N ARG A 184 6.14 -8.83 14.11
CA ARG A 184 5.53 -9.76 15.07
C ARG A 184 4.50 -10.67 14.39
N LEU A 185 3.60 -10.12 13.58
CA LEU A 185 2.56 -10.85 12.85
C LEU A 185 3.15 -11.82 11.82
N ALA A 186 4.29 -11.47 11.21
CA ALA A 186 4.95 -12.31 10.22
C ALA A 186 5.63 -13.56 10.80
N ARG A 187 5.98 -13.57 12.11
CA ARG A 187 6.76 -14.65 12.74
C ARG A 187 6.19 -16.04 12.49
N PRO A 188 4.87 -16.32 12.72
CA PRO A 188 4.30 -17.66 12.49
C PRO A 188 4.13 -18.01 11.01
N GLY A 189 4.23 -17.04 10.09
CA GLY A 189 4.03 -17.24 8.66
C GLY A 189 5.20 -17.88 7.90
N GLY A 190 6.33 -18.12 8.59
CA GLY A 190 7.52 -18.72 7.97
C GLY A 190 8.41 -17.72 7.22
N PRO A 191 9.51 -18.21 6.60
CA PRO A 191 10.55 -17.34 6.03
C PRO A 191 10.06 -16.37 4.96
N VAL A 192 9.17 -16.81 4.08
CA VAL A 192 8.64 -15.98 2.98
C VAL A 192 7.82 -14.81 3.52
N VAL A 193 6.94 -15.07 4.51
CA VAL A 193 6.10 -14.01 5.10
C VAL A 193 6.94 -13.03 5.91
N ARG A 194 7.95 -13.54 6.64
CA ARG A 194 8.91 -12.68 7.37
C ARG A 194 9.68 -11.77 6.43
N ARG A 195 10.21 -12.33 5.32
CA ARG A 195 10.90 -11.54 4.31
C ARG A 195 9.99 -10.49 3.67
N PHE A 196 8.74 -10.85 3.34
CA PHE A 196 7.76 -9.92 2.81
C PHE A 196 7.53 -8.73 3.76
N ALA A 197 7.31 -8.99 5.05
CA ALA A 197 7.14 -7.94 6.05
C ALA A 197 8.39 -7.06 6.19
N ALA A 198 9.58 -7.65 6.21
CA ALA A 198 10.83 -6.92 6.32
C ALA A 198 11.12 -6.04 5.09
N GLU A 199 10.76 -6.49 3.88
CA GLU A 199 10.87 -5.64 2.67
C GLU A 199 9.90 -4.44 2.70
N LEU A 200 8.72 -4.56 3.34
CA LEU A 200 7.83 -3.42 3.55
C LEU A 200 8.42 -2.40 4.54
N VAL A 201 9.12 -2.86 5.58
CA VAL A 201 9.83 -1.97 6.53
C VAL A 201 11.00 -1.27 5.85
N ASP A 202 11.81 -1.98 5.07
CA ASP A 202 12.88 -1.36 4.26
C ASP A 202 12.33 -0.29 3.32
N GLN A 203 11.16 -0.54 2.72
CA GLN A 203 10.50 0.45 1.85
C GLN A 203 10.14 1.74 2.60
N GLU A 204 9.65 1.66 3.83
CA GLU A 204 9.38 2.86 4.65
C GLU A 204 10.67 3.61 5.02
N ASN A 205 11.72 2.90 5.39
CA ASN A 205 13.03 3.50 5.63
C ASN A 205 13.58 4.21 4.38
N VAL A 206 13.46 3.59 3.21
CA VAL A 206 13.87 4.20 1.94
C VAL A 206 13.05 5.45 1.63
N TRP A 207 11.74 5.43 1.85
CA TRP A 207 10.91 6.63 1.69
C TRP A 207 11.37 7.76 2.61
N THR A 208 11.72 7.44 3.86
CA THR A 208 12.25 8.45 4.79
C THR A 208 13.56 9.05 4.27
N LEU A 209 14.48 8.23 3.73
CA LEU A 209 15.75 8.69 3.18
C LEU A 209 15.58 9.54 1.92
N LEU A 210 14.62 9.22 1.06
CA LEU A 210 14.40 9.92 -0.22
C LEU A 210 13.59 11.22 -0.08
N LEU A 211 12.69 11.29 0.90
CA LEU A 211 11.73 12.41 1.02
C LEU A 211 12.07 13.40 2.13
N ALA A 212 12.78 12.95 3.17
CA ALA A 212 13.14 13.86 4.27
C ALA A 212 14.41 14.64 3.95
N ALA A 213 14.40 15.93 4.26
CA ALA A 213 15.62 16.74 4.14
C ALA A 213 16.77 16.09 4.94
N PRO A 214 18.02 16.16 4.45
CA PRO A 214 19.19 15.69 5.20
C PRO A 214 19.25 16.31 6.59
N LEU A 215 19.66 15.52 7.58
CA LEU A 215 19.83 16.04 8.94
C LEU A 215 21.14 16.82 9.05
N ASP A 216 21.11 17.93 9.74
CA ASP A 216 22.33 18.63 10.13
C ASP A 216 23.06 17.88 11.25
N GLY A 217 24.39 17.99 11.26
CA GLY A 217 25.21 17.30 12.25
C GLY A 217 24.81 17.67 13.68
N GLY A 218 24.35 16.66 14.44
CA GLY A 218 23.87 16.80 15.82
C GLY A 218 22.44 16.28 16.05
N ALA A 219 21.61 16.17 15.03
CA ALA A 219 20.32 15.48 15.14
C ALA A 219 20.50 13.97 15.08
N SER A 220 19.84 13.22 15.98
CA SER A 220 19.92 11.76 16.02
C SER A 220 19.12 11.15 14.86
N ALA A 221 19.83 10.65 13.86
CA ALA A 221 19.24 9.96 12.73
C ALA A 221 18.54 8.64 13.13
N ASP A 222 18.97 8.05 14.25
CA ASP A 222 18.44 6.77 14.77
C ASP A 222 16.96 6.88 15.13
N GLN A 223 16.48 8.09 15.47
CA GLN A 223 15.08 8.33 15.81
C GLN A 223 14.14 8.14 14.63
N ASP A 224 14.61 8.36 13.40
CA ASP A 224 13.85 8.19 12.18
C ASP A 224 13.88 6.74 11.64
N PHE A 225 14.74 5.88 12.19
CA PHE A 225 14.91 4.51 11.74
C PHE A 225 13.80 3.58 12.22
N LEU A 226 13.26 2.77 11.31
CA LEU A 226 12.29 1.72 11.60
C LEU A 226 12.99 0.36 11.65
N PRO A 227 13.06 -0.30 12.82
CA PRO A 227 13.70 -1.60 12.94
C PRO A 227 12.88 -2.73 12.30
N GLY A 228 13.57 -3.79 11.86
CA GLY A 228 12.94 -5.00 11.32
C GLY A 228 12.99 -5.12 9.81
N GLY A 229 13.67 -4.22 9.10
CA GLY A 229 13.98 -4.36 7.68
C GLY A 229 14.89 -5.56 7.39
N ALA A 230 14.95 -5.96 6.12
CA ALA A 230 15.76 -7.10 5.66
C ALA A 230 17.20 -6.72 5.31
N ARG A 231 17.43 -5.46 4.94
CA ARG A 231 18.70 -5.00 4.37
C ARG A 231 19.26 -3.74 4.99
N LEU A 232 18.43 -2.77 5.36
CA LEU A 232 18.89 -1.54 5.98
C LEU A 232 19.07 -1.76 7.48
N THR A 233 20.33 -1.59 7.95
CA THR A 233 20.64 -1.51 9.37
C THR A 233 20.50 -0.08 9.89
N CYS A 234 20.38 0.10 11.20
CA CYS A 234 20.35 1.42 11.83
C CYS A 234 21.60 2.24 11.48
N GLN A 235 22.78 1.61 11.49
CA GLN A 235 24.04 2.27 11.14
C GLN A 235 24.08 2.76 9.68
N GLU A 236 23.64 1.94 8.73
CA GLU A 236 23.56 2.32 7.32
C GLU A 236 22.54 3.43 7.12
N PHE A 237 21.36 3.32 7.74
CA PHE A 237 20.33 4.34 7.67
C PHE A 237 20.85 5.68 8.21
N SER A 238 21.48 5.69 9.40
CA SER A 238 21.99 6.93 10.03
C SER A 238 23.08 7.57 9.17
N ARG A 239 23.96 6.78 8.56
CA ARG A 239 24.96 7.27 7.62
C ARG A 239 24.35 7.89 6.37
N LEU A 240 23.33 7.26 5.79
CA LEU A 240 22.63 7.76 4.60
C LEU A 240 21.73 8.98 4.91
N ARG A 241 21.23 9.08 6.13
CA ARG A 241 20.31 10.15 6.54
C ARG A 241 20.95 11.54 6.57
N VAL A 242 22.27 11.60 6.67
CA VAL A 242 23.06 12.84 6.64
C VAL A 242 23.65 13.13 5.24
N GLU A 243 23.49 12.21 4.28
CA GLU A 243 23.98 12.41 2.92
C GLU A 243 23.18 13.50 2.20
N ARG A 244 23.88 14.47 1.63
CA ARG A 244 23.30 15.63 0.93
C ARG A 244 23.29 15.46 -0.59
N ASP A 245 24.17 14.59 -1.12
CA ASP A 245 24.20 14.27 -2.54
C ASP A 245 23.17 13.20 -2.86
N SER A 246 22.08 13.60 -3.51
CA SER A 246 20.98 12.71 -3.88
C SER A 246 21.42 11.58 -4.83
N GLU A 247 22.39 11.82 -5.73
CA GLU A 247 22.89 10.79 -6.63
C GLU A 247 23.72 9.76 -5.87
N ARG A 248 24.54 10.22 -4.92
CA ARG A 248 25.32 9.34 -4.05
C ARG A 248 24.40 8.53 -3.16
N LEU A 249 23.41 9.16 -2.52
CA LEU A 249 22.38 8.47 -1.74
C LEU A 249 21.72 7.36 -2.56
N LEU A 250 21.29 7.67 -3.78
CA LEU A 250 20.63 6.70 -4.66
C LEU A 250 21.54 5.56 -5.07
N ARG A 251 22.81 5.84 -5.41
CA ARG A 251 23.80 4.79 -5.74
C ARG A 251 24.02 3.83 -4.57
N GLU A 252 24.14 4.34 -3.36
CA GLU A 252 24.34 3.53 -2.16
C GLU A 252 23.11 2.70 -1.82
N LEU A 253 21.90 3.28 -1.92
CA LEU A 253 20.64 2.55 -1.76
C LEU A 253 20.50 1.42 -2.77
N ARG A 254 20.85 1.66 -4.05
CA ARG A 254 20.85 0.64 -5.10
C ARG A 254 21.81 -0.51 -4.76
N ALA A 255 22.98 -0.21 -4.21
CA ALA A 255 23.98 -1.22 -3.82
C ALA A 255 23.49 -2.06 -2.62
N LEU A 256 23.00 -1.41 -1.55
CA LEU A 256 22.53 -2.08 -0.34
C LEU A 256 21.32 -2.99 -0.60
N LEU A 257 20.40 -2.53 -1.44
CA LEU A 257 19.15 -3.22 -1.73
C LEU A 257 19.23 -4.15 -2.93
N LYS A 258 20.42 -4.35 -3.49
CA LYS A 258 20.64 -5.26 -4.64
C LYS A 258 20.05 -6.65 -4.36
N GLY A 259 19.28 -7.19 -5.31
CA GLY A 259 18.65 -8.50 -5.21
C GLY A 259 17.34 -8.52 -4.39
N THR A 260 16.85 -7.38 -3.97
CA THR A 260 15.51 -7.23 -3.39
C THR A 260 14.52 -6.66 -4.42
N ALA A 261 13.22 -6.78 -4.16
CA ALA A 261 12.19 -6.17 -4.98
C ALA A 261 12.31 -4.62 -5.00
N LEU A 262 12.61 -4.05 -3.85
CA LEU A 262 12.82 -2.60 -3.73
C LEU A 262 14.07 -2.14 -4.50
N GLY A 263 15.17 -2.91 -4.46
CA GLY A 263 16.36 -2.64 -5.25
C GLY A 263 16.12 -2.68 -6.76
N GLN A 264 15.26 -3.59 -7.23
CA GLN A 264 14.81 -3.60 -8.64
C GLN A 264 14.03 -2.34 -9.00
N ALA A 265 13.15 -1.88 -8.13
CA ALA A 265 12.38 -0.66 -8.35
C ALA A 265 13.26 0.61 -8.38
N LEU A 266 14.29 0.66 -7.53
CA LEU A 266 15.27 1.75 -7.49
C LEU A 266 16.25 1.74 -8.67
N ALA A 267 16.37 0.64 -9.41
CA ALA A 267 17.29 0.54 -10.54
C ALA A 267 16.88 1.40 -11.76
N ALA A 268 15.65 1.90 -11.79
CA ALA A 268 15.20 2.79 -12.87
C ALA A 268 16.02 4.09 -12.90
N ASP A 269 16.33 4.55 -14.11
CA ASP A 269 17.09 5.76 -14.34
C ASP A 269 16.48 6.57 -15.50
N PRO A 270 16.04 7.83 -15.28
CA PRO A 270 16.01 8.53 -14.00
C PRO A 270 14.99 7.91 -13.00
N LEU A 271 15.23 8.11 -11.69
CA LEU A 271 14.30 7.67 -10.67
C LEU A 271 13.05 8.56 -10.67
N ASP A 272 11.90 7.94 -10.94
CA ASP A 272 10.58 8.56 -10.77
C ASP A 272 10.00 8.15 -9.41
N LEU A 273 9.97 9.08 -8.45
CA LEU A 273 9.47 8.82 -7.10
C LEU A 273 7.99 8.37 -7.09
N PRO A 274 7.05 9.01 -7.81
CA PRO A 274 5.69 8.51 -7.93
C PRO A 274 5.59 7.06 -8.42
N ALA A 275 6.48 6.63 -9.32
CA ALA A 275 6.51 5.28 -9.86
C ALA A 275 7.22 4.24 -8.96
N LEU A 276 7.95 4.67 -7.93
CA LEU A 276 8.73 3.77 -7.08
C LEU A 276 7.85 2.73 -6.38
N GLU A 277 6.71 3.14 -5.82
CA GLU A 277 5.81 2.23 -5.13
C GLU A 277 5.17 1.18 -6.05
N PRO A 278 4.55 1.55 -7.20
CA PRO A 278 4.04 0.56 -8.16
C PRO A 278 5.14 -0.38 -8.66
N ARG A 279 6.34 0.12 -8.99
CA ARG A 279 7.48 -0.72 -9.40
C ARG A 279 7.92 -1.68 -8.30
N ALA A 280 8.00 -1.24 -7.05
CA ALA A 280 8.32 -2.10 -5.92
C ALA A 280 7.26 -3.20 -5.70
N ALA A 281 5.99 -2.88 -5.88
CA ALA A 281 4.90 -3.85 -5.82
C ALA A 281 4.99 -4.88 -6.96
N ALA A 282 5.24 -4.44 -8.20
CA ALA A 282 5.43 -5.32 -9.35
C ALA A 282 6.63 -6.27 -9.14
N ALA A 283 7.75 -5.74 -8.67
CA ALA A 283 8.95 -6.53 -8.36
C ALA A 283 8.68 -7.55 -7.23
N ARG A 284 7.91 -7.19 -6.19
CA ARG A 284 7.48 -8.13 -5.13
C ARG A 284 6.58 -9.24 -5.69
N ILE A 285 5.64 -8.91 -6.56
CA ILE A 285 4.80 -9.91 -7.24
C ILE A 285 5.68 -10.87 -8.06
N ALA A 286 6.64 -10.35 -8.82
CA ALA A 286 7.58 -11.15 -9.60
C ALA A 286 8.44 -12.07 -8.71
N TRP A 287 8.97 -11.55 -7.59
CA TRP A 287 9.70 -12.34 -6.61
C TRP A 287 8.82 -13.45 -6.02
N LEU A 288 7.60 -13.13 -5.56
CA LEU A 288 6.66 -14.10 -5.01
C LEU A 288 6.28 -15.17 -6.02
N ARG A 289 6.09 -14.82 -7.29
CA ARG A 289 5.89 -15.78 -8.39
C ARG A 289 7.11 -16.69 -8.59
N GLY A 290 8.32 -16.14 -8.49
CA GLY A 290 9.56 -16.92 -8.56
C GLY A 290 9.68 -17.93 -7.40
N VAL A 291 9.31 -17.52 -6.18
CA VAL A 291 9.26 -18.40 -5.02
C VAL A 291 8.19 -19.47 -5.18
N SER A 292 6.99 -19.10 -5.64
CA SER A 292 5.86 -20.04 -5.81
C SER A 292 6.09 -21.12 -6.88
N ARG A 293 6.99 -20.88 -7.85
CA ARG A 293 7.41 -21.93 -8.81
C ARG A 293 8.30 -22.98 -8.15
N ARG A 294 9.13 -22.59 -7.18
CA ARG A 294 10.04 -23.50 -6.44
C ARG A 294 9.34 -24.19 -5.29
N ASP A 295 8.39 -23.51 -4.66
CA ASP A 295 7.53 -24.04 -3.59
C ASP A 295 6.05 -23.73 -3.90
N PRO A 296 5.41 -24.57 -4.75
CA PRO A 296 4.02 -24.35 -5.18
C PRO A 296 2.99 -24.61 -4.07
N LEU A 297 3.42 -25.19 -2.96
CA LEU A 297 2.59 -25.46 -1.78
C LEU A 297 2.91 -24.53 -0.60
N GLY A 298 3.73 -23.49 -0.83
CA GLY A 298 4.06 -22.50 0.17
C GLY A 298 3.13 -21.28 0.17
N PRO A 299 3.36 -20.34 1.12
CA PRO A 299 2.52 -19.13 1.28
C PRO A 299 2.72 -18.09 0.16
N ALA A 300 3.77 -18.21 -0.65
CA ALA A 300 4.09 -17.26 -1.71
C ALA A 300 2.98 -17.11 -2.75
N VAL A 301 2.23 -18.19 -3.03
CA VAL A 301 1.11 -18.18 -3.97
C VAL A 301 0.02 -17.20 -3.50
N VAL A 302 -0.39 -17.33 -2.24
CA VAL A 302 -1.44 -16.49 -1.66
C VAL A 302 -0.98 -15.04 -1.55
N LEU A 303 0.24 -14.80 -1.07
CA LEU A 303 0.82 -13.44 -1.01
C LEU A 303 0.87 -12.78 -2.40
N ALA A 304 1.27 -13.52 -3.44
CA ALA A 304 1.30 -13.00 -4.81
C ALA A 304 -0.10 -12.59 -5.29
N VAL A 305 -1.13 -13.37 -4.94
CA VAL A 305 -2.52 -13.03 -5.29
C VAL A 305 -3.00 -11.81 -4.52
N MET A 306 -2.70 -11.70 -3.22
CA MET A 306 -3.04 -10.51 -2.42
C MET A 306 -2.39 -9.24 -2.99
N GLU A 307 -1.10 -9.28 -3.31
CA GLU A 307 -0.40 -8.15 -3.92
C GLU A 307 -0.97 -7.81 -5.31
N ARG A 308 -1.38 -8.80 -6.10
CA ARG A 308 -2.05 -8.56 -7.40
C ARG A 308 -3.42 -7.89 -7.23
N ILE A 309 -4.22 -8.30 -6.24
CA ILE A 309 -5.50 -7.63 -5.93
C ILE A 309 -5.27 -6.15 -5.59
N ARG A 310 -4.26 -5.86 -4.77
CA ARG A 310 -3.89 -4.49 -4.40
C ARG A 310 -3.38 -3.68 -5.59
N ALA A 311 -2.54 -4.28 -6.43
CA ALA A 311 -1.99 -3.66 -7.63
C ALA A 311 -3.10 -3.35 -8.65
N GLU A 312 -4.01 -4.30 -8.92
CA GLU A 312 -5.19 -4.10 -9.77
C GLU A 312 -6.04 -2.93 -9.30
N ALA A 313 -6.37 -2.88 -8.00
CA ALA A 313 -7.18 -1.80 -7.45
C ALA A 313 -6.50 -0.43 -7.59
N ARG A 314 -5.18 -0.35 -7.37
CA ARG A 314 -4.42 0.89 -7.58
C ARG A 314 -4.40 1.32 -9.05
N ALA A 315 -4.14 0.38 -9.96
CA ALA A 315 -4.10 0.64 -11.39
C ALA A 315 -5.46 1.12 -11.91
N LEU A 316 -6.54 0.43 -11.55
CA LEU A 316 -7.90 0.81 -11.96
C LEU A 316 -8.26 2.22 -11.47
N ARG A 317 -7.95 2.56 -10.23
CA ARG A 317 -8.20 3.91 -9.71
C ARG A 317 -7.38 4.97 -10.42
N ALA A 318 -6.09 4.70 -10.66
CA ALA A 318 -5.23 5.63 -11.39
C ALA A 318 -5.71 5.86 -12.83
N ILE A 319 -6.10 4.79 -13.55
CA ILE A 319 -6.67 4.89 -14.90
C ILE A 319 -8.00 5.66 -14.86
N ALA A 320 -8.90 5.33 -13.95
CA ALA A 320 -10.21 5.96 -13.85
C ALA A 320 -10.11 7.47 -13.60
N TRP A 321 -9.28 7.88 -12.64
CA TRP A 321 -9.04 9.30 -12.40
C TRP A 321 -8.32 9.98 -13.57
N GLY A 322 -7.36 9.30 -14.21
CA GLY A 322 -6.69 9.82 -15.38
C GLY A 322 -7.65 10.06 -16.54
N VAL A 323 -8.52 9.10 -16.86
CA VAL A 323 -9.56 9.25 -17.90
C VAL A 323 -10.54 10.36 -17.52
N ALA A 324 -10.99 10.42 -16.26
CA ALA A 324 -11.93 11.44 -15.80
C ALA A 324 -11.36 12.87 -15.89
N PHE A 325 -10.04 13.03 -15.75
CA PHE A 325 -9.35 14.32 -15.88
C PHE A 325 -8.75 14.56 -17.28
N GLY A 326 -9.00 13.68 -18.25
CA GLY A 326 -8.48 13.83 -19.63
C GLY A 326 -6.96 13.65 -19.74
N ALA A 327 -6.35 12.85 -18.88
CA ALA A 327 -4.92 12.56 -18.97
C ALA A 327 -4.59 11.84 -20.28
N PRO A 328 -3.45 12.16 -20.92
CA PRO A 328 -3.04 11.50 -22.16
C PRO A 328 -2.93 9.98 -21.99
N ALA A 329 -3.40 9.21 -22.97
CA ALA A 329 -3.32 7.75 -22.96
C ALA A 329 -1.87 7.23 -22.81
N SER A 330 -0.89 7.98 -23.32
CA SER A 330 0.54 7.68 -23.17
C SER A 330 0.98 7.70 -21.70
N THR A 331 0.52 8.68 -20.92
CA THR A 331 0.77 8.79 -19.47
C THR A 331 0.15 7.62 -18.71
N LEU A 332 -1.11 7.28 -19.02
CA LEU A 332 -1.80 6.15 -18.41
C LEU A 332 -1.15 4.82 -18.78
N ALA A 333 -0.71 4.65 -20.04
CA ALA A 333 0.04 3.46 -20.47
C ALA A 333 1.39 3.33 -19.73
N GLN A 334 2.06 4.44 -19.43
CA GLN A 334 3.28 4.41 -18.61
C GLN A 334 2.99 3.93 -17.19
N LEU A 335 1.97 4.45 -16.52
CA LEU A 335 1.56 3.99 -15.19
C LEU A 335 1.30 2.47 -15.14
N ILE A 336 0.66 1.93 -16.20
CA ILE A 336 0.40 0.49 -16.28
C ILE A 336 1.69 -0.30 -16.48
N ARG A 337 2.62 0.19 -17.29
CA ARG A 337 3.93 -0.47 -17.47
C ARG A 337 4.73 -0.57 -16.17
N GLU A 338 4.58 0.41 -15.32
CA GLU A 338 5.27 0.49 -14.02
C GLU A 338 4.59 -0.34 -12.92
N ALA A 339 3.29 -0.57 -13.04
CA ALA A 339 2.49 -1.33 -12.07
C ALA A 339 2.41 -2.84 -12.37
N ALA A 340 2.84 -3.29 -13.53
CA ALA A 340 2.73 -4.66 -14.02
C ALA A 340 4.07 -5.40 -14.01
#